data_417430835aad66c32c40879a755841f2
#
_entry.id   417430835aad66c32c40879a755841f2
#
_cell.length_a   1.000
_cell.length_b   1.000
_cell.length_c   1.000
_cell.angle_alpha   90.00
_cell.angle_beta   90.00
_cell.angle_gamma   90.00
#
_symmetry.space_group_name_H-M   'P 1'
#
loop_
_entity.id
_entity.type
_entity.pdbx_description
1 polymer ?
#
loop_
_entity_poly.entity_id
_entity_poly.type
_entity_poly.pdbx_seq_one_letter_code
_entity_poly.pdbx_strand_id
1 'polypeptide(L)'
;FHNNFQNSDIEFKQDYKESQILFEIIQYPYNEILGSLLKYSKVANGKYLILTGSAGNGKTNLLCSISELLVNLKQTTIFLNAREIEGDILDFVFDELGISGLYKKHKEIYLHLVNLLLTVQNKFLFIIVDAINENDSDGFGNQISAFINKIADYSRAKIVVSCRNEYYKERFRKYLVEKVNIPAFEFDLKEQHYTSTAINRIIKTYSNHFNYSGNISLAVKSVLSEQLLLLRIFFEVNKDSNADV
;
A
#
# COMPACT_ATOMS: atom_id res chain seq x y z
N PHE A 1 -18.81 -10.21 37.23
CA PHE A 1 -18.50 -9.71 35.86
C PHE A 1 -17.07 -9.96 35.39
N HIS A 2 -16.27 -10.81 36.09
CA HIS A 2 -14.82 -10.98 35.79
C HIS A 2 -14.42 -12.36 35.27
N ASN A 3 -15.33 -13.32 35.08
CA ASN A 3 -14.96 -14.71 34.76
C ASN A 3 -15.39 -15.25 33.38
N ASN A 4 -15.92 -14.43 32.48
CA ASN A 4 -16.32 -14.91 31.14
C ASN A 4 -15.40 -14.45 30.00
N PHE A 5 -14.25 -13.83 30.33
CA PHE A 5 -13.27 -13.37 29.32
C PHE A 5 -12.13 -14.37 29.04
N GLN A 6 -12.04 -15.48 29.79
CA GLN A 6 -10.88 -16.38 29.70
C GLN A 6 -11.03 -17.58 28.76
N ASN A 7 -12.22 -17.90 28.27
CA ASN A 7 -12.41 -19.07 27.39
C ASN A 7 -12.67 -18.76 25.92
N SER A 8 -12.90 -17.50 25.54
CA SER A 8 -12.85 -17.07 24.14
C SER A 8 -11.42 -16.76 23.64
N ASP A 9 -10.45 -16.83 24.55
CA ASP A 9 -9.07 -16.37 24.36
C ASP A 9 -8.17 -17.39 23.63
N ILE A 10 -8.56 -18.63 23.44
CA ILE A 10 -7.64 -19.68 22.96
C ILE A 10 -7.74 -19.87 21.44
N GLU A 11 -8.92 -19.85 20.86
CA GLU A 11 -9.08 -19.86 19.40
C GLU A 11 -8.67 -18.51 18.78
N PHE A 12 -9.03 -17.39 19.43
CA PHE A 12 -8.55 -16.07 19.06
C PHE A 12 -7.02 -15.93 19.12
N LYS A 13 -6.34 -16.68 20.01
CA LYS A 13 -4.88 -16.64 20.16
C LYS A 13 -4.12 -17.35 19.06
N GLN A 14 -4.73 -18.28 18.33
CA GLN A 14 -4.05 -19.02 17.27
C GLN A 14 -4.16 -18.29 15.93
N ASP A 15 -5.33 -17.79 15.56
CA ASP A 15 -5.54 -16.89 14.42
C ASP A 15 -4.85 -15.54 14.65
N TYR A 16 -4.82 -15.06 15.91
CA TYR A 16 -4.10 -13.86 16.29
C TYR A 16 -2.57 -14.04 16.21
N LYS A 17 -2.04 -15.24 16.46
CA LYS A 17 -0.60 -15.51 16.30
C LYS A 17 -0.18 -15.53 14.84
N GLU A 18 -0.97 -16.11 13.96
CA GLU A 18 -0.68 -16.10 12.51
C GLU A 18 -0.84 -14.70 11.93
N SER A 19 -1.90 -13.99 12.32
CA SER A 19 -2.09 -12.56 11.98
C SER A 19 -1.01 -11.68 12.60
N GLN A 20 -0.57 -11.95 13.83
CA GLN A 20 0.55 -11.22 14.45
C GLN A 20 1.88 -11.55 13.77
N ILE A 21 2.10 -12.76 13.33
CA ILE A 21 3.33 -13.12 12.61
C ILE A 21 3.34 -12.46 11.23
N LEU A 22 2.24 -12.49 10.48
CA LEU A 22 2.06 -11.74 9.23
C LEU A 22 2.16 -10.22 9.46
N PHE A 23 1.51 -9.73 10.51
CA PHE A 23 1.53 -8.33 10.91
C PHE A 23 2.92 -7.90 11.39
N GLU A 24 3.65 -8.70 12.15
CA GLU A 24 5.04 -8.40 12.56
C GLU A 24 6.03 -8.50 11.41
N ILE A 25 5.81 -9.41 10.44
CA ILE A 25 6.67 -9.54 9.26
C ILE A 25 6.47 -8.38 8.32
N ILE A 26 5.25 -7.90 8.21
CA ILE A 26 4.90 -6.71 7.44
C ILE A 26 5.23 -5.45 8.26
N GLN A 27 4.94 -5.41 9.56
CA GLN A 27 5.12 -4.21 10.38
C GLN A 27 6.56 -3.87 10.73
N TYR A 28 7.47 -4.82 10.89
CA TYR A 28 8.79 -4.48 11.40
C TYR A 28 9.67 -3.72 10.39
N PRO A 29 9.75 -4.13 9.11
CA PRO A 29 10.37 -3.26 8.11
C PRO A 29 9.53 -2.01 7.83
N TYR A 30 8.21 -2.10 7.96
CA TYR A 30 7.32 -0.97 7.72
C TYR A 30 7.20 -0.01 8.90
N ASN A 31 7.41 -0.43 10.15
CA ASN A 31 7.49 0.50 11.28
C ASN A 31 8.73 1.39 11.22
N GLU A 32 9.86 0.91 10.69
CA GLU A 32 10.99 1.79 10.38
C GLU A 32 10.68 2.74 9.23
N ILE A 33 10.00 2.25 8.19
CA ILE A 33 9.55 3.06 7.06
C ILE A 33 8.45 4.03 7.50
N LEU A 34 7.43 3.55 8.21
CA LEU A 34 6.36 4.40 8.78
C LEU A 34 6.91 5.33 9.84
N GLY A 35 7.84 4.91 10.68
CA GLY A 35 8.54 5.76 11.64
C GLY A 35 9.37 6.83 10.95
N SER A 36 9.98 6.51 9.81
CA SER A 36 10.67 7.48 8.95
C SER A 36 9.68 8.39 8.24
N LEU A 37 8.57 7.87 7.73
CA LEU A 37 7.48 8.65 7.12
C LEU A 37 6.79 9.56 8.13
N LEU A 38 6.57 9.10 9.35
CA LEU A 38 6.00 9.89 10.46
C LEU A 38 6.99 10.93 11.02
N LYS A 39 8.30 10.69 10.94
CA LYS A 39 9.33 11.68 11.27
C LYS A 39 9.32 12.89 10.34
N TYR A 40 8.86 12.73 9.11
CA TYR A 40 8.69 13.84 8.20
C TYR A 40 7.31 14.49 8.43
N SER A 41 7.26 15.54 9.28
CA SER A 41 6.05 16.32 9.52
C SER A 41 5.33 16.78 8.25
N LYS A 42 6.05 16.87 7.13
CA LYS A 42 5.52 17.12 5.80
C LYS A 42 4.59 16.03 5.29
N VAL A 43 4.78 14.77 5.70
CA VAL A 43 3.90 13.66 5.30
C VAL A 43 2.59 13.69 6.08
N ALA A 44 2.64 13.97 7.37
CA ALA A 44 1.43 14.07 8.20
C ALA A 44 0.49 15.19 7.69
N ASN A 45 1.06 16.29 7.21
CA ASN A 45 0.32 17.42 6.65
C ASN A 45 0.16 17.32 5.12
N GLY A 46 0.90 16.44 4.46
CA GLY A 46 0.84 16.24 3.01
C GLY A 46 -0.50 15.67 2.57
N LYS A 47 -0.96 16.12 1.40
CA LYS A 47 -2.18 15.60 0.77
C LYS A 47 -1.88 14.51 -0.25
N TYR A 48 -0.64 14.43 -0.73
CA TYR A 48 -0.29 13.62 -1.88
C TYR A 48 1.06 12.92 -1.70
N LEU A 49 1.06 11.60 -1.81
CA LEU A 49 2.23 10.73 -1.71
C LEU A 49 2.43 9.94 -3.02
N ILE A 50 3.64 9.91 -3.52
CA ILE A 50 4.08 9.03 -4.61
C ILE A 50 5.01 7.97 -4.03
N LEU A 51 4.57 6.71 -4.11
CA LEU A 51 5.34 5.55 -3.70
C LEU A 51 5.99 4.91 -4.92
N THR A 52 7.32 4.93 -4.99
CA THR A 52 8.06 4.28 -6.06
C THR A 52 8.88 3.09 -5.57
N GLY A 53 9.36 2.27 -6.48
CA GLY A 53 10.20 1.12 -6.18
C GLY A 53 10.22 0.13 -7.33
N SER A 54 11.26 -0.70 -7.41
CA SER A 54 11.39 -1.73 -8.44
C SER A 54 10.27 -2.79 -8.36
N ALA A 55 10.10 -3.57 -9.41
CA ALA A 55 9.17 -4.70 -9.40
C ALA A 55 9.49 -5.65 -8.22
N GLY A 56 8.44 -6.15 -7.55
CA GLY A 56 8.61 -7.10 -6.45
C GLY A 56 9.10 -6.53 -5.11
N ASN A 57 9.32 -5.21 -4.98
CA ASN A 57 9.73 -4.57 -3.72
C ASN A 57 8.61 -4.41 -2.68
N GLY A 58 7.46 -5.05 -2.89
CA GLY A 58 6.39 -5.09 -1.89
C GLY A 58 5.53 -3.83 -1.80
N LYS A 59 5.52 -2.94 -2.82
CA LYS A 59 4.68 -1.73 -2.82
C LYS A 59 3.22 -2.03 -2.53
N THR A 60 2.62 -2.95 -3.26
CA THR A 60 1.23 -3.38 -3.07
C THR A 60 0.98 -3.91 -1.66
N ASN A 61 1.88 -4.76 -1.13
CA ASN A 61 1.76 -5.28 0.22
C ASN A 61 1.82 -4.16 1.28
N LEU A 62 2.72 -3.18 1.09
CA LEU A 62 2.78 -2.00 1.95
C LEU A 62 1.48 -1.21 1.91
N LEU A 63 0.95 -0.95 0.72
CA LEU A 63 -0.30 -0.21 0.56
C LEU A 63 -1.50 -0.94 1.15
N CYS A 64 -1.58 -2.27 0.98
CA CYS A 64 -2.61 -3.10 1.63
C CYS A 64 -2.53 -2.98 3.16
N SER A 65 -1.33 -3.08 3.73
CA SER A 65 -1.12 -2.96 5.18
C SER A 65 -1.46 -1.57 5.71
N ILE A 66 -1.11 -0.52 4.96
CA ILE A 66 -1.52 0.86 5.28
C ILE A 66 -3.04 0.99 5.23
N SER A 67 -3.70 0.42 4.21
CA SER A 67 -5.16 0.44 4.06
C SER A 67 -5.84 -0.22 5.25
N GLU A 68 -5.38 -1.40 5.65
CA GLU A 68 -5.89 -2.12 6.81
C GLU A 68 -5.73 -1.31 8.10
N LEU A 69 -4.55 -0.73 8.33
CA LEU A 69 -4.30 0.15 9.46
C LEU A 69 -5.25 1.34 9.48
N LEU A 70 -5.46 2.01 8.33
CA LEU A 70 -6.36 3.16 8.22
C LEU A 70 -7.81 2.77 8.51
N VAL A 71 -8.28 1.62 8.02
CA VAL A 71 -9.61 1.08 8.32
C VAL A 71 -9.75 0.81 9.83
N ASN A 72 -8.75 0.19 10.46
CA ASN A 72 -8.73 -0.05 11.90
C ASN A 72 -8.77 1.26 12.71
N LEU A 73 -8.16 2.32 12.19
CA LEU A 73 -8.24 3.69 12.73
C LEU A 73 -9.55 4.41 12.38
N LYS A 74 -10.53 3.69 11.81
CA LYS A 74 -11.85 4.22 11.43
C LYS A 74 -11.79 5.35 10.40
N GLN A 75 -10.73 5.41 9.60
CA GLN A 75 -10.64 6.30 8.45
C GLN A 75 -11.39 5.69 7.24
N THR A 76 -11.87 6.54 6.35
CA THR A 76 -12.44 6.08 5.08
C THR A 76 -11.29 5.80 4.10
N THR A 77 -11.19 4.58 3.61
CA THR A 77 -10.08 4.18 2.72
C THR A 77 -10.64 3.52 1.47
N ILE A 78 -10.19 3.96 0.32
CA ILE A 78 -10.49 3.40 -0.99
C ILE A 78 -9.17 2.91 -1.59
N PHE A 79 -9.15 1.66 -2.03
CA PHE A 79 -8.02 1.05 -2.70
C PHE A 79 -8.40 0.72 -4.14
N LEU A 80 -7.76 1.37 -5.10
CA LEU A 80 -7.98 1.17 -6.52
C LEU A 80 -6.74 0.52 -7.15
N ASN A 81 -6.94 -0.55 -7.89
CA ASN A 81 -5.93 -1.09 -8.78
C ASN A 81 -6.00 -0.33 -10.11
N ALA A 82 -4.93 0.38 -10.46
CA ALA A 82 -4.92 1.20 -11.67
C ALA A 82 -5.20 0.40 -12.94
N ARG A 83 -4.83 -0.87 -12.99
CA ARG A 83 -5.09 -1.76 -14.14
C ARG A 83 -6.58 -1.92 -14.45
N GLU A 84 -7.43 -1.81 -13.43
CA GLU A 84 -8.89 -2.01 -13.54
C GLU A 84 -9.64 -0.71 -13.86
N ILE A 85 -8.92 0.43 -13.87
CA ILE A 85 -9.56 1.73 -14.09
C ILE A 85 -9.75 1.95 -15.57
N GLU A 86 -11.00 1.96 -16.01
CA GLU A 86 -11.45 2.33 -17.34
C GLU A 86 -12.26 3.63 -17.29
N GLY A 87 -11.78 4.72 -17.86
CA GLY A 87 -12.45 6.02 -17.87
C GLY A 87 -12.13 6.91 -16.66
N ASP A 88 -13.11 7.62 -16.11
CA ASP A 88 -12.88 8.62 -15.06
C ASP A 88 -12.65 7.97 -13.68
N ILE A 89 -11.49 8.23 -13.09
CA ILE A 89 -11.10 7.70 -11.76
C ILE A 89 -12.11 8.08 -10.68
N LEU A 90 -12.78 9.23 -10.79
CA LEU A 90 -13.79 9.63 -9.82
C LEU A 90 -15.02 8.72 -9.83
N ASP A 91 -15.35 8.10 -10.95
CA ASP A 91 -16.47 7.17 -11.02
C ASP A 91 -16.18 5.93 -10.15
N PHE A 92 -14.96 5.42 -10.20
CA PHE A 92 -14.51 4.32 -9.33
C PHE A 92 -14.52 4.72 -7.86
N VAL A 93 -14.04 5.94 -7.53
CA VAL A 93 -14.08 6.45 -6.14
C VAL A 93 -15.51 6.52 -5.62
N PHE A 94 -16.46 6.98 -6.42
CA PHE A 94 -17.86 7.06 -6.01
C PHE A 94 -18.53 5.68 -5.91
N ASP A 95 -18.22 4.77 -6.81
CA ASP A 95 -18.72 3.40 -6.76
C ASP A 95 -18.25 2.70 -5.47
N GLU A 96 -16.99 2.85 -5.09
CA GLU A 96 -16.44 2.34 -3.82
C GLU A 96 -17.05 3.02 -2.57
N LEU A 97 -17.48 4.27 -2.68
CA LEU A 97 -18.22 4.96 -1.63
C LEU A 97 -19.71 4.57 -1.57
N GLY A 98 -20.18 3.72 -2.47
CA GLY A 98 -21.58 3.33 -2.57
C GLY A 98 -22.50 4.47 -3.06
N ILE A 99 -21.94 5.48 -3.71
CA ILE A 99 -22.69 6.63 -4.24
C ILE A 99 -23.19 6.28 -5.64
N SER A 100 -24.47 5.96 -5.77
CA SER A 100 -25.04 5.48 -7.04
C SER A 100 -25.50 6.60 -8.00
N GLY A 101 -25.47 6.29 -9.28
CA GLY A 101 -26.20 6.83 -10.45
C GLY A 101 -26.38 8.35 -10.62
N LEU A 102 -26.84 9.10 -9.64
CA LEU A 102 -27.11 10.54 -9.71
C LEU A 102 -25.83 11.39 -9.71
N TYR A 103 -24.73 10.88 -9.17
CA TYR A 103 -23.46 11.61 -9.05
C TYR A 103 -22.80 11.93 -10.40
N LYS A 104 -23.06 11.12 -11.43
CA LYS A 104 -22.43 11.29 -12.75
C LYS A 104 -22.64 12.65 -13.38
N LYS A 105 -23.75 13.33 -13.02
CA LYS A 105 -24.06 14.68 -13.50
C LYS A 105 -23.54 15.80 -12.57
N HIS A 106 -23.27 15.49 -11.29
CA HIS A 106 -22.99 16.49 -10.26
C HIS A 106 -21.81 16.10 -9.35
N LYS A 107 -20.73 15.56 -9.94
CA LYS A 107 -19.55 15.04 -9.21
C LYS A 107 -19.00 16.00 -8.17
N GLU A 108 -18.97 17.30 -8.47
CA GLU A 108 -18.44 18.32 -7.55
C GLU A 108 -19.29 18.49 -6.31
N ILE A 109 -20.61 18.48 -6.46
CA ILE A 109 -21.54 18.59 -5.32
C ILE A 109 -21.32 17.41 -4.37
N TYR A 110 -21.19 16.19 -4.90
CA TYR A 110 -20.96 15.01 -4.08
C TYR A 110 -19.59 15.02 -3.40
N LEU A 111 -18.54 15.49 -4.05
CA LEU A 111 -17.23 15.65 -3.42
C LEU A 111 -17.31 16.66 -2.25
N HIS A 112 -18.02 17.78 -2.43
CA HIS A 112 -18.24 18.74 -1.34
C HIS A 112 -19.02 18.11 -0.18
N LEU A 113 -20.07 17.34 -0.45
CA LEU A 113 -20.86 16.65 0.57
C LEU A 113 -20.00 15.60 1.32
N VAL A 114 -19.22 14.80 0.60
CA VAL A 114 -18.28 13.82 1.21
C VAL A 114 -17.28 14.55 2.11
N ASN A 115 -16.65 15.64 1.62
CA ASN A 115 -15.70 16.41 2.41
C ASN A 115 -16.35 17.04 3.66
N LEU A 116 -17.57 17.51 3.55
CA LEU A 116 -18.35 18.04 4.70
C LEU A 116 -18.62 16.94 5.73
N LEU A 117 -19.12 15.79 5.30
CA LEU A 117 -19.38 14.65 6.18
C LEU A 117 -18.12 14.18 6.90
N LEU A 118 -17.00 14.08 6.19
CA LEU A 118 -15.69 13.72 6.77
C LEU A 118 -15.22 14.77 7.78
N THR A 119 -15.49 16.05 7.51
CA THR A 119 -15.15 17.15 8.44
C THR A 119 -15.96 17.04 9.73
N VAL A 120 -17.27 16.81 9.63
CA VAL A 120 -18.14 16.63 10.80
C VAL A 120 -17.75 15.40 11.62
N GLN A 121 -17.35 14.31 10.94
CA GLN A 121 -16.91 13.08 11.61
C GLN A 121 -15.45 13.12 12.08
N ASN A 122 -14.72 14.19 11.80
CA ASN A 122 -13.27 14.32 12.02
C ASN A 122 -12.47 13.16 11.41
N LYS A 123 -12.82 12.76 10.20
CA LYS A 123 -12.18 11.67 9.44
C LYS A 123 -11.51 12.21 8.18
N PHE A 124 -10.67 11.36 7.60
CA PHE A 124 -10.08 11.56 6.28
C PHE A 124 -10.54 10.48 5.31
N LEU A 125 -10.59 10.85 4.03
CA LEU A 125 -10.69 9.93 2.91
C LEU A 125 -9.29 9.70 2.36
N PHE A 126 -8.81 8.47 2.42
CA PHE A 126 -7.57 8.02 1.79
C PHE A 126 -7.91 7.32 0.49
N ILE A 127 -7.38 7.82 -0.61
CA ILE A 127 -7.54 7.22 -1.94
C ILE A 127 -6.17 6.69 -2.35
N ILE A 128 -6.07 5.39 -2.48
CA ILE A 128 -4.85 4.69 -2.86
C ILE A 128 -5.03 4.15 -4.27
N VAL A 129 -4.19 4.58 -5.19
CA VAL A 129 -4.17 4.10 -6.58
C VAL A 129 -2.87 3.32 -6.78
N ASP A 130 -2.99 1.99 -6.76
CA ASP A 130 -1.83 1.11 -6.88
C ASP A 130 -1.49 0.82 -8.34
N ALA A 131 -0.18 0.67 -8.60
CA ALA A 131 0.39 0.19 -9.86
C ALA A 131 -0.04 0.99 -11.10
N ILE A 132 0.03 2.33 -11.05
CA ILE A 132 -0.38 3.20 -12.18
C ILE A 132 0.34 2.88 -13.49
N ASN A 133 1.51 2.25 -13.42
CA ASN A 133 2.26 1.79 -14.59
C ASN A 133 1.64 0.58 -15.30
N GLU A 134 0.65 -0.07 -14.70
CA GLU A 134 -0.06 -1.23 -15.26
C GLU A 134 -1.33 -0.83 -16.02
N ASN A 135 -1.67 0.46 -16.01
CA ASN A 135 -2.72 0.99 -16.87
C ASN A 135 -2.14 1.39 -18.22
N ASP A 136 -2.56 0.68 -19.27
CA ASP A 136 -2.09 0.87 -20.65
C ASP A 136 -2.96 1.84 -21.45
N SER A 137 -4.00 2.43 -20.83
CA SER A 137 -4.92 3.34 -21.53
C SER A 137 -4.20 4.60 -21.99
N ASP A 138 -4.45 4.99 -23.21
CA ASP A 138 -3.97 6.25 -23.75
C ASP A 138 -4.51 7.42 -22.91
N GLY A 139 -3.59 8.33 -22.52
CA GLY A 139 -3.98 9.51 -21.74
C GLY A 139 -4.17 9.29 -20.24
N PHE A 140 -3.98 8.07 -19.69
CA PHE A 140 -4.11 7.80 -18.26
C PHE A 140 -3.27 8.73 -17.39
N GLY A 141 -2.05 9.09 -17.85
CA GLY A 141 -1.21 10.08 -17.16
C GLY A 141 -1.89 11.45 -17.00
N ASN A 142 -2.67 11.91 -17.98
CA ASN A 142 -3.44 13.14 -17.86
C ASN A 142 -4.65 12.96 -16.94
N GLN A 143 -5.32 11.82 -17.00
CA GLN A 143 -6.46 11.52 -16.15
C GLN A 143 -6.05 11.50 -14.67
N ILE A 144 -4.94 10.84 -14.33
CA ILE A 144 -4.47 10.77 -12.93
C ILE A 144 -4.04 12.15 -12.42
N SER A 145 -3.38 12.99 -13.24
CA SER A 145 -3.03 14.36 -12.82
C SER A 145 -4.26 15.25 -12.63
N ALA A 146 -5.24 15.17 -13.51
CA ALA A 146 -6.51 15.89 -13.38
C ALA A 146 -7.29 15.45 -12.13
N PHE A 147 -7.34 14.12 -11.88
CA PHE A 147 -7.94 13.56 -10.67
C PHE A 147 -7.25 14.07 -9.39
N ILE A 148 -5.91 14.02 -9.32
CA ILE A 148 -5.15 14.51 -8.16
C ILE A 148 -5.43 15.99 -7.92
N ASN A 149 -5.38 16.82 -8.96
CA ASN A 149 -5.67 18.25 -8.84
C ASN A 149 -7.09 18.50 -8.32
N LYS A 150 -8.07 17.75 -8.81
CA LYS A 150 -9.46 17.89 -8.35
C LYS A 150 -9.65 17.48 -6.89
N ILE A 151 -9.05 16.38 -6.47
CA ILE A 151 -9.12 15.92 -5.07
C ILE A 151 -8.33 16.84 -4.13
N ALA A 152 -7.26 17.49 -4.62
CA ALA A 152 -6.44 18.41 -3.83
C ALA A 152 -7.22 19.60 -3.24
N ASP A 153 -8.33 19.98 -3.85
CA ASP A 153 -9.19 21.07 -3.37
C ASP A 153 -9.93 20.70 -2.06
N TYR A 154 -10.02 19.41 -1.74
CA TYR A 154 -10.74 18.91 -0.58
C TYR A 154 -9.82 18.67 0.62
N SER A 155 -10.07 19.36 1.73
CA SER A 155 -9.17 19.36 2.90
C SER A 155 -9.08 18.02 3.61
N ARG A 156 -10.10 17.17 3.50
CA ARG A 156 -10.20 15.86 4.15
C ARG A 156 -9.81 14.70 3.24
N ALA A 157 -9.33 14.96 2.03
CA ALA A 157 -8.86 13.93 1.12
C ALA A 157 -7.33 13.85 1.10
N LYS A 158 -6.81 12.63 1.04
CA LYS A 158 -5.40 12.31 0.89
C LYS A 158 -5.23 11.25 -0.20
N ILE A 159 -4.21 11.41 -1.03
CA ILE A 159 -3.98 10.56 -2.18
C ILE A 159 -2.62 9.87 -2.04
N VAL A 160 -2.59 8.59 -2.33
CA VAL A 160 -1.37 7.81 -2.48
C VAL A 160 -1.39 7.17 -3.86
N VAL A 161 -0.33 7.32 -4.63
CA VAL A 161 -0.16 6.60 -5.89
C VAL A 161 1.11 5.75 -5.84
N SER A 162 1.07 4.56 -6.42
CA SER A 162 2.26 3.74 -6.59
C SER A 162 2.66 3.56 -8.04
N CYS A 163 3.97 3.51 -8.28
CA CYS A 163 4.55 3.32 -9.60
C CYS A 163 5.87 2.54 -9.51
N ARG A 164 6.21 1.79 -10.56
CA ARG A 164 7.57 1.25 -10.69
C ARG A 164 8.54 2.36 -11.05
N ASN A 165 9.75 2.31 -10.51
CA ASN A 165 10.78 3.35 -10.67
C ASN A 165 11.09 3.68 -12.13
N GLU A 166 11.18 2.64 -12.98
CA GLU A 166 11.49 2.78 -14.39
C GLU A 166 10.41 3.61 -15.08
N TYR A 167 9.15 3.20 -14.93
CA TYR A 167 8.00 3.89 -15.52
C TYR A 167 7.76 5.28 -14.91
N TYR A 168 8.03 5.43 -13.60
CA TYR A 168 7.90 6.73 -12.94
C TYR A 168 8.80 7.77 -13.61
N LYS A 169 10.09 7.47 -13.76
CA LYS A 169 11.07 8.38 -14.33
C LYS A 169 10.81 8.71 -15.80
N GLU A 170 10.49 7.71 -16.61
CA GLU A 170 10.36 7.82 -18.06
C GLU A 170 8.99 8.34 -18.50
N ARG A 171 7.91 7.90 -17.83
CA ARG A 171 6.55 8.14 -18.31
C ARG A 171 5.72 9.03 -17.40
N PHE A 172 5.72 8.76 -16.09
CA PHE A 172 4.71 9.31 -15.19
C PHE A 172 5.14 10.56 -14.43
N ARG A 173 6.43 10.83 -14.21
CA ARG A 173 6.92 11.97 -13.41
C ARG A 173 6.35 13.31 -13.86
N LYS A 174 6.28 13.55 -15.17
CA LYS A 174 5.69 14.78 -15.73
C LYS A 174 4.21 14.96 -15.36
N TYR A 175 3.47 13.86 -15.24
CA TYR A 175 2.04 13.91 -14.90
C TYR A 175 1.81 13.99 -13.40
N LEU A 176 2.64 13.36 -12.60
CA LEU A 176 2.48 13.25 -11.15
C LEU A 176 3.12 14.42 -10.38
N VAL A 177 4.10 15.12 -10.97
CA VAL A 177 4.81 16.21 -10.32
C VAL A 177 4.61 17.53 -11.07
N GLU A 178 4.84 17.55 -12.38
CA GLU A 178 4.87 18.82 -13.14
C GLU A 178 3.44 19.32 -13.49
N LYS A 179 2.47 18.42 -13.67
CA LYS A 179 1.07 18.77 -13.97
C LYS A 179 0.15 18.79 -12.74
N VAL A 180 0.68 18.51 -11.55
CA VAL A 180 -0.07 18.55 -10.31
C VAL A 180 0.23 19.84 -9.55
N ASN A 181 -0.83 20.51 -9.08
CA ASN A 181 -0.75 21.84 -8.45
C ASN A 181 -0.40 21.79 -6.95
N ILE A 182 -0.24 20.61 -6.38
CA ILE A 182 0.14 20.42 -4.97
C ILE A 182 1.48 19.69 -4.89
N PRO A 183 2.29 19.98 -3.86
CA PRO A 183 3.55 19.30 -3.68
C PRO A 183 3.33 17.82 -3.39
N ALA A 184 4.06 16.97 -4.13
CA ALA A 184 4.13 15.55 -3.87
C ALA A 184 5.18 15.25 -2.80
N PHE A 185 4.90 14.28 -1.94
CA PHE A 185 5.94 13.62 -1.19
C PHE A 185 6.35 12.34 -1.97
N GLU A 186 7.58 12.32 -2.45
CA GLU A 186 8.12 11.18 -3.19
C GLU A 186 8.85 10.25 -2.22
N PHE A 187 8.51 8.95 -2.26
CA PHE A 187 9.13 7.93 -1.43
C PHE A 187 9.54 6.73 -2.29
N ASP A 188 10.84 6.43 -2.34
CA ASP A 188 11.39 5.28 -3.07
C ASP A 188 11.74 4.13 -2.12
N LEU A 189 11.04 3.00 -2.28
CA LEU A 189 11.30 1.78 -1.51
C LEU A 189 12.68 1.17 -1.78
N LYS A 190 13.33 1.49 -2.91
CA LYS A 190 14.66 1.00 -3.23
C LYS A 190 15.73 1.56 -2.28
N GLU A 191 15.50 2.75 -1.72
CA GLU A 191 16.43 3.38 -0.77
C GLU A 191 16.38 2.72 0.62
N GLN A 192 15.39 1.88 0.86
CA GLN A 192 15.24 1.18 2.13
C GLN A 192 15.91 -0.20 2.03
N HIS A 193 16.99 -0.37 2.78
CA HIS A 193 17.61 -1.67 2.97
C HIS A 193 16.93 -2.39 4.14
N TYR A 194 16.45 -3.60 3.88
CA TYR A 194 15.95 -4.44 4.96
C TYR A 194 17.08 -4.80 5.90
N THR A 195 16.86 -4.66 7.19
CA THR A 195 17.84 -5.13 8.19
C THR A 195 18.00 -6.63 8.09
N SER A 196 19.17 -7.16 8.45
CA SER A 196 19.43 -8.59 8.49
C SER A 196 18.40 -9.34 9.34
N THR A 197 17.90 -8.71 10.40
CA THR A 197 16.86 -9.26 11.26
C THR A 197 15.53 -9.37 10.53
N ALA A 198 15.13 -8.34 9.76
CA ALA A 198 13.91 -8.36 8.97
C ALA A 198 13.97 -9.45 7.88
N ILE A 199 15.07 -9.53 7.15
CA ILE A 199 15.28 -10.58 6.14
C ILE A 199 15.19 -11.98 6.75
N ASN A 200 15.86 -12.22 7.89
CA ASN A 200 15.80 -13.53 8.54
C ASN A 200 14.37 -13.90 8.98
N ARG A 201 13.58 -12.93 9.41
CA ARG A 201 12.16 -13.16 9.72
C ARG A 201 11.36 -13.52 8.46
N ILE A 202 11.53 -12.79 7.37
CA ILE A 202 10.86 -13.08 6.09
C ILE A 202 11.23 -14.49 5.61
N ILE A 203 12.51 -14.84 5.62
CA ILE A 203 13.00 -16.19 5.28
C ILE A 203 12.29 -17.24 6.15
N LYS A 204 12.30 -17.07 7.47
CA LYS A 204 11.66 -18.02 8.40
C LYS A 204 10.17 -18.20 8.11
N THR A 205 9.47 -17.11 7.78
CA THR A 205 8.03 -17.17 7.47
C THR A 205 7.78 -17.89 6.16
N TYR A 206 8.53 -17.57 5.12
CA TYR A 206 8.41 -18.29 3.85
C TYR A 206 8.80 -19.76 4.01
N SER A 207 9.85 -20.10 4.75
CA SER A 207 10.19 -21.51 5.05
C SER A 207 9.01 -22.24 5.67
N ASN A 208 8.36 -21.63 6.67
CA ASN A 208 7.20 -22.22 7.31
C ASN A 208 5.99 -22.32 6.37
N HIS A 209 5.70 -21.24 5.62
CA HIS A 209 4.55 -21.20 4.72
C HIS A 209 4.66 -22.19 3.56
N PHE A 210 5.86 -22.33 2.99
CA PHE A 210 6.12 -23.22 1.88
C PHE A 210 6.61 -24.60 2.32
N ASN A 211 6.63 -24.88 3.64
CA ASN A 211 7.10 -26.13 4.22
C ASN A 211 8.51 -26.51 3.74
N TYR A 212 9.41 -25.53 3.71
CA TYR A 212 10.81 -25.72 3.33
C TYR A 212 11.66 -25.89 4.59
N SER A 213 12.40 -27.01 4.67
CA SER A 213 13.24 -27.36 5.82
C SER A 213 14.74 -27.46 5.53
N GLY A 214 15.16 -27.21 4.28
CA GLY A 214 16.58 -27.19 3.89
C GLY A 214 17.31 -25.96 4.45
N ASN A 215 18.65 -26.06 4.49
CA ASN A 215 19.48 -24.93 4.87
C ASN A 215 19.74 -24.01 3.65
N ILE A 216 19.70 -22.72 3.88
CA ILE A 216 20.03 -21.72 2.87
C ILE A 216 21.39 -21.14 3.24
N SER A 217 22.38 -21.29 2.36
CA SER A 217 23.73 -20.75 2.57
C SER A 217 23.74 -19.23 2.68
N LEU A 218 24.76 -18.66 3.31
CA LEU A 218 24.90 -17.21 3.46
C LEU A 218 24.98 -16.49 2.12
N ALA A 219 25.65 -17.12 1.13
CA ALA A 219 25.77 -16.57 -0.21
C ALA A 219 24.39 -16.46 -0.90
N VAL A 220 23.58 -17.53 -0.82
CA VAL A 220 22.21 -17.54 -1.37
C VAL A 220 21.31 -16.56 -0.62
N LYS A 221 21.40 -16.50 0.72
CA LYS A 221 20.66 -15.51 1.52
C LYS A 221 20.98 -14.07 1.09
N SER A 222 22.25 -13.76 0.83
CA SER A 222 22.65 -12.43 0.36
C SER A 222 21.96 -12.07 -0.95
N VAL A 223 21.99 -12.95 -1.95
CA VAL A 223 21.34 -12.71 -3.25
C VAL A 223 19.82 -12.60 -3.12
N LEU A 224 19.21 -13.51 -2.35
CA LEU A 224 17.76 -13.51 -2.15
C LEU A 224 17.26 -12.28 -1.36
N SER A 225 18.11 -11.71 -0.51
CA SER A 225 17.76 -10.51 0.28
C SER A 225 17.74 -9.22 -0.53
N GLU A 226 18.37 -9.20 -1.69
CA GLU A 226 18.36 -8.03 -2.59
C GLU A 226 16.99 -7.79 -3.24
N GLN A 227 16.21 -8.86 -3.44
CA GLN A 227 14.90 -8.78 -4.08
C GLN A 227 13.89 -9.74 -3.43
N LEU A 228 12.89 -9.20 -2.77
CA LEU A 228 11.82 -10.00 -2.13
C LEU A 228 11.08 -10.91 -3.10
N LEU A 229 10.98 -10.53 -4.38
CA LEU A 229 10.37 -11.37 -5.41
C LEU A 229 11.20 -12.64 -5.65
N LEU A 230 12.53 -12.54 -5.73
CA LEU A 230 13.40 -13.69 -5.88
C LEU A 230 13.30 -14.61 -4.66
N LEU A 231 13.23 -14.05 -3.47
CA LEU A 231 13.03 -14.79 -2.24
C LEU A 231 11.71 -15.59 -2.28
N ARG A 232 10.63 -14.98 -2.71
CA ARG A 232 9.33 -15.65 -2.87
C ARG A 232 9.41 -16.78 -3.89
N ILE A 233 9.92 -16.50 -5.09
CA ILE A 233 10.08 -17.50 -6.17
C ILE A 233 10.92 -18.68 -5.69
N PHE A 234 12.02 -18.42 -4.96
CA PHE A 234 12.85 -19.45 -4.39
C PHE A 234 12.04 -20.43 -3.53
N PHE A 235 11.22 -19.92 -2.61
CA PHE A 235 10.40 -20.76 -1.74
C PHE A 235 9.23 -21.44 -2.47
N GLU A 236 8.64 -20.78 -3.46
CA GLU A 236 7.60 -21.40 -4.31
C GLU A 236 8.14 -22.61 -5.09
N VAL A 237 9.33 -22.47 -5.67
CA VAL A 237 9.99 -23.55 -6.44
C VAL A 237 10.45 -24.68 -5.54
N ASN A 238 10.90 -24.37 -4.33
CA ASN A 238 11.40 -25.36 -3.35
C ASN A 238 10.35 -25.75 -2.32
N LYS A 239 9.07 -25.58 -2.64
CA LYS A 239 7.97 -25.97 -1.76
C LYS A 239 8.07 -27.45 -1.39
N ASP A 240 7.82 -27.77 -0.10
CA ASP A 240 7.90 -29.12 0.48
C ASP A 240 9.27 -29.80 0.30
N SER A 241 10.34 -29.01 0.13
CA SER A 241 11.70 -29.51 -0.04
C SER A 241 12.53 -29.41 1.24
N ASN A 242 13.48 -30.34 1.37
CA ASN A 242 14.51 -30.35 2.42
C ASN A 242 15.94 -30.24 1.85
N ALA A 243 16.06 -29.86 0.60
CA ALA A 243 17.35 -29.72 -0.05
C ALA A 243 18.12 -28.50 0.48
N ASP A 244 19.39 -28.69 0.84
CA ASP A 244 20.28 -27.59 1.21
C ASP A 244 20.77 -26.84 -0.05
N VAL A 245 20.86 -25.50 0.00
CA VAL A 245 21.24 -24.61 -1.11
C VAL A 245 22.22 -23.53 -0.66
#